data_bdc359713aad7314d8550cc70c476edf
#
_entry.id   bdc359713aad7314d8550cc70c476edf
#
_cell.length_a   1.000
_cell.length_b   1.000
_cell.length_c   1.000
_cell.angle_alpha   90.00
_cell.angle_beta   90.00
_cell.angle_gamma   90.00
#
_symmetry.space_group_name_H-M   'P 1'
#
loop_
_entity.id
_entity.type
_entity.pdbx_description
1 polymer ?
#
loop_
_entity_poly.entity_id
_entity_poly.type
_entity_poly.pdbx_seq_one_letter_code
_entity_poly.pdbx_strand_id
1 'polypeptide(L)'
;MIFTVTLNTAIDHIIEVEGTLTRKANNKTKNVIYDIGGKAIHVSVALSYMNIPNKATGIVGGKMGQLMVELAEKKGVDCHFFEQENCETRESIILLDQSGQGSYMITQRGFVLSRSSIQKIRDFLFDNVQKDDIVVFSGTPPQGFDIKDYKDLLMVVKEKGARLIADTTKEYLQTALTCHPTLVKPNEFEFQEFIQRELHTIDDYVNALKEMSDLAEMWVVSLGKKGSIAK
;
A
#
# COMPACT_ATOMS: atom_id res chain seq x y z
N MET A 1 -9.24 2.72 -17.14
CA MET A 1 -9.52 3.07 -15.73
C MET A 1 -8.31 2.65 -14.86
N ILE A 2 -8.11 3.29 -13.69
CA ILE A 2 -7.10 2.85 -12.71
C ILE A 2 -7.83 2.36 -11.47
N PHE A 3 -7.50 1.16 -11.01
CA PHE A 3 -8.01 0.58 -9.76
C PHE A 3 -6.87 0.48 -8.76
N THR A 4 -7.11 0.87 -7.51
CA THR A 4 -6.14 0.67 -6.42
C THR A 4 -6.71 -0.28 -5.39
N VAL A 5 -5.95 -1.29 -5.01
CA VAL A 5 -6.38 -2.35 -4.09
C VAL A 5 -5.59 -2.27 -2.79
N THR A 6 -6.28 -1.95 -1.69
CA THR A 6 -5.71 -1.91 -0.34
C THR A 6 -6.19 -3.11 0.47
N LEU A 7 -5.36 -4.15 0.57
CA LEU A 7 -5.72 -5.37 1.32
C LEU A 7 -5.60 -5.20 2.84
N ASN A 8 -4.81 -4.24 3.30
CA ASN A 8 -4.57 -3.96 4.72
C ASN A 8 -4.82 -2.48 5.00
N THR A 9 -6.10 -2.12 4.98
CA THR A 9 -6.56 -0.75 5.22
C THR A 9 -6.14 -0.24 6.59
N ALA A 10 -5.92 1.04 6.71
CA ALA A 10 -5.56 1.69 7.97
C ALA A 10 -6.13 3.10 8.03
N ILE A 11 -6.18 3.64 9.23
CA ILE A 11 -6.31 5.06 9.47
C ILE A 11 -5.04 5.57 10.13
N ASP A 12 -4.52 6.70 9.69
CA ASP A 12 -3.36 7.35 10.29
C ASP A 12 -3.85 8.29 11.40
N HIS A 13 -3.47 7.98 12.64
CA HIS A 13 -3.76 8.77 13.82
C HIS A 13 -2.52 9.61 14.16
N ILE A 14 -2.51 10.85 13.67
CA ILE A 14 -1.38 11.77 13.80
C ILE A 14 -1.56 12.59 15.08
N ILE A 15 -0.61 12.47 15.99
CA ILE A 15 -0.62 13.15 17.29
C ILE A 15 0.63 14.05 17.38
N GLU A 16 0.42 15.35 17.33
CA GLU A 16 1.45 16.33 17.64
C GLU A 16 1.47 16.59 19.14
N VAL A 17 2.61 16.45 19.79
CA VAL A 17 2.77 16.76 21.21
C VAL A 17 3.41 18.14 21.43
N GLU A 18 3.09 18.73 22.55
CA GLU A 18 3.76 19.96 23.01
C GLU A 18 5.19 19.63 23.48
N GLY A 19 6.20 20.26 22.90
CA GLY A 19 7.60 20.04 23.24
C GLY A 19 8.12 18.67 22.77
N THR A 20 9.08 18.13 23.50
CA THR A 20 9.72 16.83 23.21
C THR A 20 9.08 15.74 24.06
N LEU A 21 8.83 14.58 23.44
CA LEU A 21 8.31 13.40 24.13
C LEU A 21 9.22 12.98 25.28
N THR A 22 8.67 12.96 26.49
CA THR A 22 9.40 12.64 27.71
C THR A 22 8.79 11.41 28.39
N ARG A 23 9.64 10.43 28.67
CA ARG A 23 9.22 9.21 29.39
C ARG A 23 8.82 9.55 30.81
N LYS A 24 7.83 8.81 31.35
CA LYS A 24 7.32 8.97 32.73
C LYS A 24 6.75 10.36 33.05
N ALA A 25 6.43 11.15 32.02
CA ALA A 25 5.78 12.44 32.13
C ALA A 25 4.42 12.44 31.40
N ASN A 26 3.57 13.36 31.77
CA ASN A 26 2.32 13.60 31.02
C ASN A 26 2.64 14.49 29.81
N ASN A 27 2.71 13.90 28.63
CA ASN A 27 2.91 14.61 27.37
C ASN A 27 1.55 15.12 26.87
N LYS A 28 1.38 16.42 26.78
CA LYS A 28 0.14 17.02 26.26
C LYS A 28 0.15 17.07 24.75
N THR A 29 -1.02 16.87 24.16
CA THR A 29 -1.20 16.99 22.72
C THR A 29 -1.43 18.43 22.33
N LYS A 30 -0.75 18.89 21.27
CA LYS A 30 -0.99 20.17 20.61
C LYS A 30 -2.08 20.03 19.55
N ASN A 31 -2.05 18.95 18.81
CA ASN A 31 -3.00 18.64 17.74
C ASN A 31 -3.20 17.13 17.60
N VAL A 32 -4.40 16.74 17.16
CA VAL A 32 -4.73 15.35 16.84
C VAL A 32 -5.51 15.32 15.53
N ILE A 33 -5.03 14.54 14.56
CA ILE A 33 -5.62 14.45 13.22
C ILE A 33 -5.80 12.99 12.89
N TYR A 34 -6.96 12.64 12.32
CA TYR A 34 -7.14 11.39 11.61
C TYR A 34 -7.04 11.64 10.11
N ASP A 35 -6.25 10.82 9.43
CA ASP A 35 -6.13 10.85 7.98
C ASP A 35 -6.19 9.41 7.44
N ILE A 36 -6.31 9.30 6.13
CA ILE A 36 -6.27 8.00 5.47
C ILE A 36 -4.93 7.33 5.69
N GLY A 37 -4.92 6.02 5.89
CA GLY A 37 -3.72 5.19 5.94
C GLY A 37 -3.81 4.02 4.95
N GLY A 38 -2.65 3.49 4.60
CA GLY A 38 -2.52 2.42 3.61
C GLY A 38 -1.96 2.90 2.28
N LYS A 39 -1.04 2.12 1.70
CA LYS A 39 -0.26 2.59 0.53
C LYS A 39 -1.13 2.80 -0.72
N ALA A 40 -2.02 1.87 -1.06
CA ALA A 40 -2.78 1.95 -2.31
C ALA A 40 -3.80 3.10 -2.32
N ILE A 41 -4.43 3.40 -1.17
CA ILE A 41 -5.37 4.52 -1.09
C ILE A 41 -4.67 5.87 -1.30
N HIS A 42 -3.42 6.02 -0.85
CA HIS A 42 -2.62 7.22 -1.14
C HIS A 42 -2.34 7.40 -2.63
N VAL A 43 -2.20 6.29 -3.39
CA VAL A 43 -2.12 6.36 -4.86
C VAL A 43 -3.40 6.94 -5.43
N SER A 44 -4.58 6.49 -4.98
CA SER A 44 -5.86 7.04 -5.42
C SER A 44 -6.00 8.53 -5.10
N VAL A 45 -5.61 8.96 -3.90
CA VAL A 45 -5.63 10.39 -3.55
C VAL A 45 -4.74 11.22 -4.47
N ALA A 46 -3.52 10.74 -4.73
CA ALA A 46 -2.61 11.43 -5.65
C ALA A 46 -3.21 11.54 -7.06
N LEU A 47 -3.79 10.45 -7.58
CA LEU A 47 -4.47 10.45 -8.88
C LEU A 47 -5.67 11.41 -8.91
N SER A 48 -6.48 11.43 -7.84
CA SER A 48 -7.64 12.34 -7.73
C SER A 48 -7.20 13.81 -7.74
N TYR A 49 -6.14 14.16 -7.02
CA TYR A 49 -5.59 15.53 -7.07
C TYR A 49 -5.04 15.91 -8.46
N MET A 50 -4.63 14.93 -9.25
CA MET A 50 -4.21 15.12 -10.64
C MET A 50 -5.39 15.07 -11.62
N ASN A 51 -6.63 14.94 -11.14
CA ASN A 51 -7.84 14.73 -11.94
C ASN A 51 -7.77 13.51 -12.86
N ILE A 52 -7.08 12.46 -12.44
CA ILE A 52 -7.00 11.19 -13.16
C ILE A 52 -8.07 10.25 -12.60
N PRO A 53 -9.03 9.79 -13.44
CA PRO A 53 -10.09 8.89 -13.01
C PRO A 53 -9.52 7.60 -12.42
N ASN A 54 -9.91 7.29 -11.20
CA ASN A 54 -9.48 6.09 -10.50
C ASN A 54 -10.56 5.60 -9.54
N LYS A 55 -10.49 4.34 -9.14
CA LYS A 55 -11.37 3.72 -8.16
C LYS A 55 -10.57 2.97 -7.11
N ALA A 56 -10.79 3.30 -5.84
CA ALA A 56 -10.15 2.63 -4.72
C ALA A 56 -11.05 1.50 -4.19
N THR A 57 -10.45 0.33 -3.92
CA THR A 57 -11.15 -0.81 -3.33
C THR A 57 -10.29 -1.50 -2.27
N GLY A 58 -10.94 -2.32 -1.46
CA GLY A 58 -10.31 -3.09 -0.39
C GLY A 58 -11.34 -3.52 0.64
N ILE A 59 -10.84 -3.97 1.79
CA ILE A 59 -11.70 -4.37 2.91
C ILE A 59 -11.49 -3.42 4.08
N VAL A 60 -12.59 -2.97 4.65
CA VAL A 60 -12.62 -2.15 5.86
C VAL A 60 -13.41 -2.86 6.95
N GLY A 61 -13.26 -2.45 8.19
CA GLY A 61 -14.03 -2.95 9.31
C GLY A 61 -14.33 -1.84 10.31
N GLY A 62 -15.51 -1.87 10.89
CA GLY A 62 -15.93 -1.03 11.99
C GLY A 62 -15.90 0.47 11.72
N LYS A 63 -15.87 1.26 12.79
CA LYS A 63 -15.97 2.74 12.71
C LYS A 63 -14.74 3.38 12.08
N MET A 64 -13.53 2.85 12.36
CA MET A 64 -12.32 3.38 11.76
C MET A 64 -12.28 3.11 10.24
N GLY A 65 -12.86 1.99 9.80
CA GLY A 65 -13.03 1.70 8.38
C GLY A 65 -13.97 2.68 7.68
N GLN A 66 -15.10 2.97 8.28
CA GLN A 66 -16.05 3.97 7.79
C GLN A 66 -15.43 5.36 7.73
N LEU A 67 -14.71 5.78 8.79
CA LEU A 67 -14.01 7.05 8.83
C LEU A 67 -12.93 7.14 7.73
N MET A 68 -12.18 6.06 7.49
CA MET A 68 -11.17 6.02 6.41
C MET A 68 -11.81 6.26 5.04
N VAL A 69 -12.94 5.62 4.75
CA VAL A 69 -13.68 5.79 3.49
C VAL A 69 -14.18 7.24 3.36
N GLU A 70 -14.82 7.79 4.40
CA GLU A 70 -15.28 9.18 4.40
C GLU A 70 -14.16 10.19 4.14
N LEU A 71 -12.99 9.98 4.76
CA LEU A 71 -11.82 10.85 4.55
C LEU A 71 -11.28 10.74 3.12
N ALA A 72 -11.29 9.54 2.54
CA ALA A 72 -10.87 9.33 1.15
C ALA A 72 -11.84 10.01 0.16
N GLU A 73 -13.13 9.86 0.36
CA GLU A 73 -14.17 10.51 -0.45
C GLU A 73 -14.08 12.04 -0.37
N LYS A 74 -13.83 12.60 0.81
CA LYS A 74 -13.57 14.05 0.98
C LYS A 74 -12.34 14.54 0.20
N LYS A 75 -11.39 13.64 -0.09
CA LYS A 75 -10.22 13.93 -0.94
C LYS A 75 -10.49 13.67 -2.44
N GLY A 76 -11.74 13.37 -2.81
CA GLY A 76 -12.18 13.17 -4.19
C GLY A 76 -11.92 11.77 -4.76
N VAL A 77 -11.68 10.77 -3.90
CA VAL A 77 -11.50 9.39 -4.33
C VAL A 77 -12.85 8.72 -4.55
N ASP A 78 -13.04 8.04 -5.69
CA ASP A 78 -14.16 7.12 -5.91
C ASP A 78 -13.89 5.83 -5.15
N CYS A 79 -14.60 5.64 -4.03
CA CYS A 79 -14.41 4.54 -3.09
C CYS A 79 -15.40 3.41 -3.30
N HIS A 80 -14.90 2.18 -3.40
CA HIS A 80 -15.71 0.96 -3.40
C HIS A 80 -15.08 -0.08 -2.46
N PHE A 81 -15.24 0.13 -1.15
CA PHE A 81 -14.73 -0.76 -0.11
C PHE A 81 -15.83 -1.70 0.37
N PHE A 82 -15.42 -2.91 0.73
CA PHE A 82 -16.31 -3.91 1.32
C PHE A 82 -16.09 -3.95 2.84
N GLU A 83 -17.16 -3.96 3.57
CA GLU A 83 -17.11 -4.10 5.03
C GLU A 83 -17.02 -5.57 5.43
N GLN A 84 -16.12 -5.86 6.37
CA GLN A 84 -16.05 -7.13 7.08
C GLN A 84 -16.56 -6.91 8.51
N GLU A 85 -17.50 -7.74 8.92
CA GLU A 85 -18.08 -7.69 10.26
C GLU A 85 -17.11 -8.20 11.34
N ASN A 86 -17.37 -7.81 12.60
CA ASN A 86 -16.64 -8.25 13.78
C ASN A 86 -15.13 -7.98 13.75
N CYS A 87 -14.72 -6.92 13.07
CA CYS A 87 -13.35 -6.45 13.06
C CYS A 87 -13.30 -4.92 13.00
N GLU A 88 -12.12 -4.36 13.20
CA GLU A 88 -11.88 -2.91 13.14
C GLU A 88 -10.69 -2.63 12.23
N THR A 89 -10.80 -1.63 11.37
CA THR A 89 -9.67 -1.13 10.59
C THR A 89 -8.60 -0.61 11.53
N ARG A 90 -7.37 -1.05 11.31
CA ARG A 90 -6.22 -0.75 12.17
C ARG A 90 -5.86 0.73 12.15
N GLU A 91 -5.24 1.17 13.23
CA GLU A 91 -4.64 2.49 13.33
C GLU A 91 -3.12 2.41 13.16
N SER A 92 -2.56 3.41 12.49
CA SER A 92 -1.14 3.75 12.53
C SER A 92 -0.99 5.01 13.34
N ILE A 93 -0.51 4.92 14.57
CA ILE A 93 -0.28 6.07 15.43
C ILE A 93 1.05 6.71 15.04
N ILE A 94 1.01 7.97 14.64
CA ILE A 94 2.18 8.76 14.25
C ILE A 94 2.37 9.87 15.26
N LEU A 95 3.38 9.73 16.12
CA LEU A 95 3.71 10.74 17.12
C LEU A 95 4.75 11.70 16.56
N LEU A 96 4.42 12.98 16.55
CA LEU A 96 5.31 14.07 16.15
C LEU A 96 5.64 14.90 17.37
N ASP A 97 6.90 15.18 17.61
CA ASP A 97 7.35 16.07 18.65
C ASP A 97 8.23 17.21 18.10
N GLN A 98 8.58 18.17 18.94
CA GLN A 98 9.35 19.35 18.53
C GLN A 98 10.87 19.10 18.50
N SER A 99 11.34 17.86 18.72
CA SER A 99 12.78 17.54 18.66
C SER A 99 13.37 17.69 17.26
N GLY A 100 12.54 17.61 16.22
CA GLY A 100 12.99 17.62 14.83
C GLY A 100 13.72 16.33 14.40
N GLN A 101 13.72 15.30 15.24
CA GLN A 101 14.41 14.04 14.97
C GLN A 101 13.57 13.02 14.19
N GLY A 102 12.38 13.40 13.74
CA GLY A 102 11.45 12.57 12.98
C GLY A 102 10.18 12.23 13.74
N SER A 103 9.57 11.11 13.41
CA SER A 103 8.32 10.62 14.01
C SER A 103 8.49 9.24 14.61
N TYR A 104 7.68 8.95 15.63
CA TYR A 104 7.48 7.59 16.09
C TYR A 104 6.25 7.01 15.39
N MET A 105 6.40 5.84 14.79
CA MET A 105 5.29 5.12 14.17
C MET A 105 4.96 3.87 14.95
N ILE A 106 3.73 3.77 15.45
CA ILE A 106 3.21 2.60 16.18
C ILE A 106 2.07 2.05 15.33
N THR A 107 2.32 0.98 14.62
CA THR A 107 1.37 0.39 13.68
C THR A 107 0.70 -0.82 14.31
N GLN A 108 -0.62 -0.78 14.43
CA GLN A 108 -1.41 -1.95 14.82
C GLN A 108 -1.38 -3.01 13.72
N ARG A 109 -1.54 -4.26 14.11
CA ARG A 109 -1.73 -5.36 13.16
C ARG A 109 -3.15 -5.23 12.56
N GLY A 110 -3.25 -5.46 11.25
CA GLY A 110 -4.56 -5.54 10.60
C GLY A 110 -5.33 -6.79 11.03
N PHE A 111 -6.62 -6.78 10.76
CA PHE A 111 -7.46 -7.96 10.97
C PHE A 111 -7.23 -9.01 9.87
N VAL A 112 -7.53 -10.26 10.20
CA VAL A 112 -7.46 -11.36 9.24
C VAL A 112 -8.63 -11.26 8.25
N LEU A 113 -8.34 -11.28 6.97
CA LEU A 113 -9.38 -11.25 5.94
C LEU A 113 -10.11 -12.59 5.88
N SER A 114 -11.43 -12.52 5.91
CA SER A 114 -12.28 -13.70 5.72
C SER A 114 -12.27 -14.15 4.26
N ARG A 115 -12.54 -15.43 4.03
CA ARG A 115 -12.69 -15.98 2.67
C ARG A 115 -13.76 -15.22 1.87
N SER A 116 -14.87 -14.85 2.50
CA SER A 116 -15.94 -14.08 1.85
C SER A 116 -15.48 -12.67 1.46
N SER A 117 -14.66 -12.02 2.29
CA SER A 117 -14.09 -10.69 1.98
C SER A 117 -13.11 -10.76 0.80
N ILE A 118 -12.25 -11.77 0.77
CA ILE A 118 -11.33 -11.99 -0.35
C ILE A 118 -12.12 -12.25 -1.64
N GLN A 119 -13.18 -13.06 -1.57
CA GLN A 119 -14.03 -13.34 -2.71
C GLN A 119 -14.71 -12.07 -3.25
N LYS A 120 -15.20 -11.18 -2.37
CA LYS A 120 -15.78 -9.89 -2.79
C LYS A 120 -14.78 -9.03 -3.60
N ILE A 121 -13.51 -8.96 -3.17
CA ILE A 121 -12.48 -8.25 -3.95
C ILE A 121 -12.26 -8.94 -5.30
N ARG A 122 -12.18 -10.26 -5.30
CA ARG A 122 -11.97 -11.04 -6.52
C ARG A 122 -13.10 -10.81 -7.53
N ASP A 123 -14.34 -10.92 -7.08
CA ASP A 123 -15.52 -10.72 -7.93
C ASP A 123 -15.58 -9.27 -8.44
N PHE A 124 -15.30 -8.30 -7.58
CA PHE A 124 -15.23 -6.89 -8.00
C PHE A 124 -14.19 -6.66 -9.09
N LEU A 125 -12.99 -7.20 -8.94
CA LEU A 125 -11.96 -7.09 -9.97
C LEU A 125 -12.38 -7.81 -11.26
N PHE A 126 -12.96 -9.00 -11.14
CA PHE A 126 -13.43 -9.77 -12.27
C PHE A 126 -14.53 -9.05 -13.07
N ASP A 127 -15.48 -8.41 -12.39
CA ASP A 127 -16.62 -7.75 -13.01
C ASP A 127 -16.31 -6.36 -13.60
N ASN A 128 -15.35 -5.64 -12.99
CA ASN A 128 -15.12 -4.23 -13.31
C ASN A 128 -13.83 -3.98 -14.12
N VAL A 129 -12.80 -4.80 -13.98
CA VAL A 129 -11.53 -4.62 -14.69
C VAL A 129 -11.66 -5.08 -16.12
N GLN A 130 -11.17 -4.25 -17.05
CA GLN A 130 -11.17 -4.52 -18.49
C GLN A 130 -9.73 -4.53 -19.03
N LYS A 131 -9.60 -4.98 -20.26
CA LYS A 131 -8.33 -4.94 -20.98
C LYS A 131 -7.77 -3.51 -21.01
N ASP A 132 -6.45 -3.39 -20.82
CA ASP A 132 -5.71 -2.14 -20.79
C ASP A 132 -5.98 -1.24 -19.56
N ASP A 133 -6.86 -1.61 -18.65
CA ASP A 133 -6.97 -0.97 -17.33
C ASP A 133 -5.67 -1.17 -16.54
N ILE A 134 -5.48 -0.34 -15.51
CA ILE A 134 -4.34 -0.45 -14.59
C ILE A 134 -4.88 -0.87 -13.23
N VAL A 135 -4.30 -1.91 -12.65
CA VAL A 135 -4.63 -2.33 -11.28
C VAL A 135 -3.38 -2.27 -10.40
N VAL A 136 -3.46 -1.50 -9.33
CA VAL A 136 -2.35 -1.26 -8.40
C VAL A 136 -2.61 -2.01 -7.10
N PHE A 137 -1.78 -2.99 -6.79
CA PHE A 137 -1.69 -3.60 -5.47
C PHE A 137 -0.54 -2.94 -4.72
N SER A 138 -0.84 -2.16 -3.69
CA SER A 138 0.19 -1.45 -2.93
C SER A 138 0.01 -1.62 -1.42
N GLY A 139 1.09 -1.92 -0.75
CA GLY A 139 1.16 -2.27 0.66
C GLY A 139 1.27 -3.78 0.88
N THR A 140 1.63 -4.15 2.11
CA THR A 140 1.71 -5.54 2.54
C THR A 140 0.33 -6.01 3.01
N PRO A 141 -0.18 -7.14 2.51
CA PRO A 141 -1.40 -7.75 3.04
C PRO A 141 -1.34 -7.96 4.55
N PRO A 142 -2.50 -8.11 5.23
CA PRO A 142 -2.51 -8.35 6.67
C PRO A 142 -1.86 -9.68 7.03
N GLN A 143 -1.42 -9.79 8.29
CA GLN A 143 -0.81 -11.02 8.79
C GLN A 143 -1.73 -12.23 8.59
N GLY A 144 -1.17 -13.33 8.09
CA GLY A 144 -1.92 -14.56 7.81
C GLY A 144 -2.70 -14.56 6.51
N PHE A 145 -2.49 -13.56 5.65
CA PHE A 145 -3.05 -13.58 4.30
C PHE A 145 -2.34 -14.66 3.46
N ASP A 146 -3.11 -15.56 2.86
CA ASP A 146 -2.55 -16.68 2.10
C ASP A 146 -1.92 -16.20 0.79
N ILE A 147 -0.72 -16.66 0.50
CA ILE A 147 0.00 -16.37 -0.73
C ILE A 147 -0.77 -16.82 -1.98
N LYS A 148 -1.52 -17.94 -1.88
CA LYS A 148 -2.35 -18.39 -2.99
C LYS A 148 -3.49 -17.43 -3.27
N ASP A 149 -4.18 -16.95 -2.22
CA ASP A 149 -5.23 -15.96 -2.37
C ASP A 149 -4.68 -14.66 -2.98
N TYR A 150 -3.46 -14.24 -2.58
CA TYR A 150 -2.81 -13.10 -3.20
C TYR A 150 -2.54 -13.33 -4.69
N LYS A 151 -1.95 -14.46 -5.04
CA LYS A 151 -1.69 -14.84 -6.42
C LYS A 151 -2.97 -14.89 -7.25
N ASP A 152 -4.04 -15.48 -6.71
CA ASP A 152 -5.33 -15.57 -7.39
C ASP A 152 -5.91 -14.19 -7.72
N LEU A 153 -5.81 -13.22 -6.81
CA LEU A 153 -6.21 -11.84 -7.07
C LEU A 153 -5.39 -11.19 -8.20
N LEU A 154 -4.07 -11.40 -8.22
CA LEU A 154 -3.20 -10.88 -9.28
C LEU A 154 -3.51 -11.54 -10.64
N MET A 155 -3.80 -12.84 -10.63
CA MET A 155 -4.14 -13.58 -11.86
C MET A 155 -5.44 -13.10 -12.49
N VAL A 156 -6.46 -12.73 -11.71
CA VAL A 156 -7.68 -12.10 -12.25
C VAL A 156 -7.34 -10.88 -13.11
N VAL A 157 -6.42 -10.04 -12.65
CA VAL A 157 -5.98 -8.83 -13.39
C VAL A 157 -5.31 -9.23 -14.72
N LYS A 158 -4.43 -10.22 -14.68
CA LYS A 158 -3.72 -10.70 -15.88
C LYS A 158 -4.66 -11.35 -16.88
N GLU A 159 -5.62 -12.16 -16.43
CA GLU A 159 -6.63 -12.82 -17.27
C GLU A 159 -7.55 -11.82 -17.97
N LYS A 160 -7.80 -10.67 -17.35
CA LYS A 160 -8.53 -9.54 -17.96
C LYS A 160 -7.71 -8.76 -19.00
N GLY A 161 -6.41 -9.05 -19.14
CA GLY A 161 -5.52 -8.29 -20.01
C GLY A 161 -5.21 -6.87 -19.50
N ALA A 162 -5.38 -6.65 -18.20
CA ALA A 162 -5.07 -5.40 -17.54
C ALA A 162 -3.60 -5.34 -17.11
N ARG A 163 -3.09 -4.13 -16.88
CA ARG A 163 -1.73 -3.86 -16.43
C ARG A 163 -1.66 -3.98 -14.92
N LEU A 164 -0.78 -4.86 -14.45
CA LEU A 164 -0.55 -5.09 -13.03
C LEU A 164 0.60 -4.24 -12.52
N ILE A 165 0.35 -3.43 -11.49
CA ILE A 165 1.38 -2.71 -10.73
C ILE A 165 1.44 -3.28 -9.32
N ALA A 166 2.64 -3.62 -8.84
CA ALA A 166 2.85 -4.15 -7.50
C ALA A 166 3.89 -3.33 -6.71
N ASP A 167 3.46 -2.77 -5.59
CA ASP A 167 4.31 -2.09 -4.59
C ASP A 167 4.16 -2.81 -3.25
N THR A 168 4.87 -3.92 -3.09
CA THR A 168 4.76 -4.82 -1.96
C THR A 168 6.12 -5.40 -1.58
N THR A 169 6.18 -6.22 -0.54
CA THR A 169 7.44 -6.69 0.03
C THR A 169 7.51 -8.20 0.16
N LYS A 170 8.73 -8.74 0.34
CA LYS A 170 8.99 -10.12 0.73
C LYS A 170 8.34 -11.14 -0.21
N GLU A 171 7.66 -12.13 0.37
CA GLU A 171 6.98 -13.22 -0.34
C GLU A 171 5.88 -12.73 -1.30
N TYR A 172 5.23 -11.59 -0.99
CA TYR A 172 4.22 -11.01 -1.87
C TYR A 172 4.87 -10.37 -3.11
N LEU A 173 6.05 -9.76 -2.99
CA LEU A 173 6.81 -9.27 -4.15
C LEU A 173 7.25 -10.44 -5.03
N GLN A 174 7.81 -11.50 -4.42
CA GLN A 174 8.19 -12.71 -5.16
C GLN A 174 7.00 -13.31 -5.91
N THR A 175 5.84 -13.37 -5.25
CA THR A 175 4.61 -13.86 -5.87
C THR A 175 4.14 -12.97 -7.01
N ALA A 176 4.15 -11.65 -6.83
CA ALA A 176 3.78 -10.71 -7.89
C ALA A 176 4.67 -10.86 -9.13
N LEU A 177 5.96 -11.07 -8.95
CA LEU A 177 6.91 -11.29 -10.06
C LEU A 177 6.60 -12.57 -10.86
N THR A 178 6.03 -13.62 -10.23
CA THR A 178 5.58 -14.82 -10.98
C THR A 178 4.42 -14.53 -11.93
N CYS A 179 3.73 -13.39 -11.76
CA CYS A 179 2.65 -12.94 -12.63
C CYS A 179 3.12 -11.96 -13.72
N HIS A 180 4.42 -11.72 -13.87
CA HIS A 180 5.01 -10.76 -14.82
C HIS A 180 4.26 -9.42 -14.80
N PRO A 181 4.39 -8.63 -13.72
CA PRO A 181 3.72 -7.35 -13.59
C PRO A 181 4.27 -6.33 -14.58
N THR A 182 3.43 -5.37 -14.97
CA THR A 182 3.85 -4.25 -15.81
C THR A 182 4.83 -3.33 -15.07
N LEU A 183 4.63 -3.16 -13.75
CA LEU A 183 5.55 -2.37 -12.94
C LEU A 183 5.65 -2.92 -11.52
N VAL A 184 6.87 -2.93 -11.00
CA VAL A 184 7.14 -3.12 -9.57
C VAL A 184 7.92 -1.94 -9.00
N LYS A 185 7.59 -1.54 -7.76
CA LYS A 185 8.20 -0.37 -7.14
C LYS A 185 8.65 -0.62 -5.70
N PRO A 186 9.72 -1.39 -5.46
CA PRO A 186 10.33 -1.50 -4.15
C PRO A 186 11.08 -0.22 -3.76
N ASN A 187 11.25 0.02 -2.46
CA ASN A 187 12.27 0.94 -1.98
C ASN A 187 13.66 0.26 -1.94
N GLU A 188 14.72 1.04 -1.60
CA GLU A 188 16.10 0.54 -1.56
C GLU A 188 16.27 -0.67 -0.62
N PHE A 189 15.61 -0.68 0.54
CA PHE A 189 15.71 -1.77 1.50
C PHE A 189 14.96 -3.02 1.03
N GLU A 190 13.73 -2.85 0.52
CA GLU A 190 12.92 -3.92 -0.03
C GLU A 190 13.58 -4.58 -1.24
N PHE A 191 14.25 -3.78 -2.08
CA PHE A 191 14.97 -4.29 -3.24
C PHE A 191 16.21 -5.08 -2.84
N GLN A 192 17.03 -4.55 -1.92
CA GLN A 192 18.22 -5.25 -1.40
C GLN A 192 17.83 -6.54 -0.65
N GLU A 193 16.75 -6.51 0.15
CA GLU A 193 16.21 -7.72 0.79
C GLU A 193 15.77 -8.75 -0.24
N PHE A 194 15.12 -8.32 -1.32
CA PHE A 194 14.66 -9.22 -2.39
C PHE A 194 15.82 -9.91 -3.10
N ILE A 195 16.86 -9.16 -3.49
CA ILE A 195 18.03 -9.73 -4.19
C ILE A 195 19.06 -10.36 -3.23
N GLN A 196 18.85 -10.26 -1.91
CA GLN A 196 19.75 -10.73 -0.85
C GLN A 196 21.19 -10.21 -1.01
N ARG A 197 21.34 -8.94 -1.40
CA ARG A 197 22.62 -8.30 -1.65
C ARG A 197 22.57 -6.82 -1.25
N GLU A 198 23.61 -6.34 -0.55
CA GLU A 198 23.78 -4.91 -0.27
C GLU A 198 24.27 -4.17 -1.52
N LEU A 199 23.72 -2.99 -1.76
CA LEU A 199 24.06 -2.11 -2.85
C LEU A 199 24.43 -0.74 -2.30
N HIS A 200 25.57 -0.18 -2.76
CA HIS A 200 26.12 1.05 -2.19
C HIS A 200 26.14 2.21 -3.19
N THR A 201 26.24 1.91 -4.47
CA THR A 201 26.36 2.90 -5.55
C THR A 201 25.17 2.83 -6.51
N ILE A 202 24.93 3.90 -7.24
CA ILE A 202 23.93 3.92 -8.32
C ILE A 202 24.19 2.82 -9.35
N ASP A 203 25.47 2.58 -9.69
CA ASP A 203 25.86 1.56 -10.66
C ASP A 203 25.54 0.14 -10.17
N ASP A 204 25.62 -0.12 -8.85
CA ASP A 204 25.20 -1.39 -8.27
C ASP A 204 23.70 -1.64 -8.51
N TYR A 205 22.85 -0.61 -8.28
CA TYR A 205 21.42 -0.69 -8.56
C TYR A 205 21.12 -0.89 -10.04
N VAL A 206 21.80 -0.16 -10.92
CA VAL A 206 21.64 -0.29 -12.39
C VAL A 206 21.99 -1.70 -12.84
N ASN A 207 23.08 -2.27 -12.34
CA ASN A 207 23.51 -3.63 -12.71
C ASN A 207 22.55 -4.69 -12.14
N ALA A 208 22.13 -4.56 -10.87
CA ALA A 208 21.14 -5.46 -10.28
C ALA A 208 19.79 -5.43 -11.03
N LEU A 209 19.33 -4.24 -11.45
CA LEU A 209 18.10 -4.11 -12.25
C LEU A 209 18.22 -4.76 -13.62
N LYS A 210 19.42 -4.77 -14.24
CA LYS A 210 19.65 -5.49 -15.50
C LYS A 210 19.50 -7.00 -15.33
N GLU A 211 19.96 -7.55 -14.20
CA GLU A 211 19.81 -8.97 -13.87
C GLU A 211 18.34 -9.38 -13.67
N MET A 212 17.49 -8.45 -13.23
CA MET A 212 16.07 -8.68 -12.91
C MET A 212 15.11 -8.30 -14.05
N SER A 213 15.62 -7.90 -15.21
CA SER A 213 14.80 -7.33 -16.31
C SER A 213 13.68 -8.22 -16.81
N ASP A 214 13.83 -9.53 -16.72
CA ASP A 214 12.84 -10.48 -17.26
C ASP A 214 11.67 -10.77 -16.32
N LEU A 215 11.73 -10.26 -15.08
CA LEU A 215 10.71 -10.54 -14.06
C LEU A 215 9.53 -9.56 -14.09
N ALA A 216 9.73 -8.36 -14.63
CA ALA A 216 8.71 -7.34 -14.80
C ALA A 216 9.03 -6.47 -16.01
N GLU A 217 8.01 -5.84 -16.62
CA GLU A 217 8.22 -4.94 -17.78
C GLU A 217 8.96 -3.65 -17.34
N MET A 218 8.69 -3.17 -16.13
CA MET A 218 9.34 -1.98 -15.57
C MET A 218 9.65 -2.18 -14.08
N TRP A 219 10.83 -1.72 -13.69
CA TRP A 219 11.24 -1.60 -12.30
C TRP A 219 11.45 -0.14 -11.94
N VAL A 220 10.98 0.27 -10.76
CA VAL A 220 11.27 1.57 -10.16
C VAL A 220 11.74 1.34 -8.73
N VAL A 221 13.01 1.64 -8.46
CA VAL A 221 13.54 1.55 -7.09
C VAL A 221 13.67 2.95 -6.52
N SER A 222 12.94 3.23 -5.43
CA SER A 222 13.03 4.51 -4.73
C SER A 222 14.21 4.52 -3.74
N LEU A 223 15.04 5.56 -3.80
CA LEU A 223 16.27 5.73 -3.03
C LEU A 223 16.18 6.88 -2.01
N GLY A 224 14.98 7.15 -1.51
CA GLY A 224 14.73 8.25 -0.58
C GLY A 224 15.15 9.61 -1.16
N LYS A 225 15.99 10.36 -0.44
CA LYS A 225 16.47 11.69 -0.88
C LYS A 225 17.33 11.66 -2.15
N LYS A 226 17.85 10.50 -2.53
CA LYS A 226 18.66 10.32 -3.75
C LYS A 226 17.82 10.18 -5.02
N GLY A 227 16.48 10.18 -4.91
CA GLY A 227 15.56 10.04 -6.04
C GLY A 227 15.14 8.59 -6.29
N SER A 228 15.06 8.19 -7.55
CA SER A 228 14.69 6.84 -7.96
C SER A 228 15.45 6.42 -9.22
N ILE A 229 15.55 5.12 -9.41
CA ILE A 229 16.10 4.50 -10.61
C ILE A 229 14.99 3.67 -11.25
N ALA A 230 14.84 3.83 -12.56
CA ALA A 230 13.87 3.06 -13.34
C ALA A 230 14.57 2.29 -14.46
N LYS A 231 14.05 1.14 -14.79
CA LYS A 231 14.42 0.34 -15.95
C LYS A 231 13.19 -0.28 -16.58
#